data_69d6b608a506211a47523f0ee0502a32
#
_entry.id   69d6b608a506211a47523f0ee0502a32
#
_cell.length_a   1.000
_cell.length_b   1.000
_cell.length_c   1.000
_cell.angle_alpha   90.00
_cell.angle_beta   90.00
_cell.angle_gamma   90.00
#
_symmetry.space_group_name_H-M   'P 1'
#
loop_
_entity.id
_entity.type
_entity.pdbx_description
1 polymer ?
#
loop_
_entity_poly.entity_id
_entity_poly.type
_entity_poly.pdbx_seq_one_letter_code
_entity_poly.pdbx_strand_id
1 'polypeptide(L)'
;MYNLPDPLPFYKIVWEIVRQIPEGVVATYGQIAGMIPLPEGVDPGDYSRLGARWVGDAMNAVSSVDEPNTPWHRVINGKGGISLPENSKAAAIQRARLRAERVLKDNDERVDLDQYGWDGPDTRWLDVRGLKPPRTLRKPSDDSPKQMSLF
;
A
#
# COMPACT_ATOMS: atom_id res chain seq x y z
N MET A 1 -3.76 4.61 -23.71
CA MET A 1 -3.79 4.17 -22.32
C MET A 1 -4.63 5.13 -21.48
N TYR A 2 -5.44 4.58 -20.62
CA TYR A 2 -6.30 5.39 -19.77
C TYR A 2 -5.52 5.98 -18.60
N ASN A 3 -5.62 7.29 -18.40
CA ASN A 3 -4.98 8.00 -17.30
C ASN A 3 -6.03 8.63 -16.40
N LEU A 4 -5.62 8.86 -15.14
CA LEU A 4 -6.45 9.56 -14.18
C LEU A 4 -6.68 11.00 -14.66
N PRO A 5 -7.95 11.46 -14.79
CA PRO A 5 -8.23 12.79 -15.34
C PRO A 5 -7.59 13.94 -14.57
N ASP A 6 -7.58 13.86 -13.25
CA ASP A 6 -6.95 14.86 -12.40
C ASP A 6 -6.20 14.12 -11.30
N PRO A 7 -4.91 13.86 -11.48
CA PRO A 7 -4.17 12.99 -10.56
C PRO A 7 -3.88 13.62 -9.20
N LEU A 8 -3.74 14.93 -9.10
CA LEU A 8 -3.27 15.52 -7.85
C LEU A 8 -4.16 15.29 -6.64
N PRO A 9 -5.49 15.45 -6.71
CA PRO A 9 -6.33 15.12 -5.56
C PRO A 9 -6.19 13.67 -5.11
N PHE A 10 -6.10 12.75 -6.06
CA PHE A 10 -5.88 11.33 -5.77
C PHE A 10 -4.54 11.12 -5.08
N TYR A 11 -3.48 11.72 -5.62
CA TYR A 11 -2.13 11.58 -5.05
C TYR A 11 -2.06 12.11 -3.62
N LYS A 12 -2.73 13.21 -3.33
CA LYS A 12 -2.77 13.78 -1.98
C LYS A 12 -3.39 12.81 -0.98
N ILE A 13 -4.47 12.15 -1.38
CA ILE A 13 -5.12 11.13 -0.53
C ILE A 13 -4.17 9.95 -0.30
N VAL A 14 -3.51 9.49 -1.36
CA VAL A 14 -2.53 8.40 -1.25
C VAL A 14 -1.45 8.77 -0.25
N TRP A 15 -0.87 9.98 -0.37
CA TRP A 15 0.20 10.42 0.52
C TRP A 15 -0.27 10.50 1.97
N GLU A 16 -1.50 10.98 2.22
CA GLU A 16 -2.05 11.00 3.57
C GLU A 16 -2.16 9.60 4.16
N ILE A 17 -2.63 8.63 3.37
CA ILE A 17 -2.74 7.24 3.82
C ILE A 17 -1.35 6.67 4.11
N VAL A 18 -0.40 6.88 3.23
CA VAL A 18 0.96 6.34 3.37
C VAL A 18 1.62 6.88 4.64
N ARG A 19 1.37 8.13 5.00
CA ARG A 19 1.91 8.71 6.22
C ARG A 19 1.40 8.03 7.48
N GLN A 20 0.30 7.29 7.39
CA GLN A 20 -0.24 6.55 8.53
C GLN A 20 0.42 5.19 8.73
N ILE A 21 1.20 4.69 7.78
CA ILE A 21 1.83 3.39 7.89
C ILE A 21 2.94 3.44 8.92
N PRO A 22 2.82 2.73 10.06
CA PRO A 22 3.87 2.77 11.07
C PRO A 22 5.09 1.95 10.67
N GLU A 23 6.21 2.24 11.32
CA GLU A 23 7.41 1.44 11.17
C GLU A 23 7.14 0.00 11.61
N GLY A 24 7.67 -0.96 10.86
CA GLY A 24 7.54 -2.37 11.20
C GLY A 24 6.40 -3.10 10.48
N VAL A 25 5.64 -2.39 9.66
CA VAL A 25 4.61 -3.01 8.81
C VAL A 25 4.65 -2.42 7.41
N VAL A 26 3.98 -3.08 6.48
CA VAL A 26 3.94 -2.67 5.08
C VAL A 26 2.51 -2.69 4.55
N ALA A 27 2.24 -1.84 3.58
CA ALA A 27 1.00 -1.81 2.82
C ALA A 27 1.27 -2.25 1.38
N THR A 28 0.22 -2.58 0.65
CA THR A 28 0.34 -2.83 -0.78
C THR A 28 -0.35 -1.73 -1.57
N TYR A 29 0.05 -1.57 -2.82
CA TYR A 29 -0.57 -0.60 -3.72
C TYR A 29 -2.07 -0.85 -3.83
N GLY A 30 -2.47 -2.12 -3.93
CA GLY A 30 -3.88 -2.47 -4.04
C GLY A 30 -4.68 -2.21 -2.76
N GLN A 31 -4.08 -2.42 -1.59
CA GLN A 31 -4.72 -2.11 -0.33
C GLN A 31 -5.02 -0.60 -0.23
N ILE A 32 -4.05 0.22 -0.58
CA ILE A 32 -4.23 1.68 -0.54
C ILE A 32 -5.30 2.11 -1.53
N ALA A 33 -5.25 1.62 -2.77
CA ALA A 33 -6.25 1.94 -3.79
C ALA A 33 -7.66 1.57 -3.31
N GLY A 34 -7.80 0.43 -2.63
CA GLY A 34 -9.08 -0.05 -2.12
C GLY A 34 -9.69 0.81 -1.03
N MET A 35 -8.90 1.64 -0.35
CA MET A 35 -9.41 2.57 0.66
C MET A 35 -9.93 3.87 0.06
N ILE A 36 -9.60 4.17 -1.19
CA ILE A 36 -9.97 5.42 -1.83
C ILE A 36 -11.24 5.20 -2.65
N PRO A 37 -12.30 6.01 -2.43
CA PRO A 37 -13.50 5.94 -3.24
C PRO A 37 -13.19 6.20 -4.71
N LEU A 38 -14.06 5.71 -5.58
CA LEU A 38 -13.90 5.88 -7.02
C LEU A 38 -13.64 7.35 -7.35
N PRO A 39 -12.50 7.68 -7.98
CA PRO A 39 -12.24 9.07 -8.35
C PRO A 39 -13.27 9.58 -9.37
N GLU A 40 -13.56 10.87 -9.32
CA GLU A 40 -14.50 11.48 -10.25
C GLU A 40 -14.04 11.31 -11.69
N GLY A 41 -14.97 10.92 -12.56
CA GLY A 41 -14.68 10.71 -13.98
C GLY A 41 -14.02 9.39 -14.31
N VAL A 42 -13.89 8.50 -13.34
CA VAL A 42 -13.23 7.20 -13.54
C VAL A 42 -14.28 6.08 -13.54
N ASP A 43 -14.21 5.21 -14.54
CA ASP A 43 -15.05 4.03 -14.61
C ASP A 43 -14.66 3.01 -13.53
N PRO A 44 -15.64 2.38 -12.84
CA PRO A 44 -15.31 1.39 -11.79
C PRO A 44 -14.43 0.24 -12.27
N GLY A 45 -14.65 -0.26 -13.48
CA GLY A 45 -13.82 -1.31 -14.04
C GLY A 45 -12.38 -0.86 -14.26
N ASP A 46 -12.20 0.36 -14.72
CA ASP A 46 -10.87 0.93 -14.91
C ASP A 46 -10.16 1.12 -13.59
N TYR A 47 -10.88 1.59 -12.57
CA TYR A 47 -10.28 1.77 -11.25
C TYR A 47 -9.85 0.43 -10.65
N SER A 48 -10.68 -0.60 -10.83
CA SER A 48 -10.33 -1.95 -10.37
C SER A 48 -9.03 -2.46 -10.98
N ARG A 49 -8.80 -2.16 -12.28
CA ARG A 49 -7.59 -2.60 -12.99
C ARG A 49 -6.37 -1.72 -12.74
N LEU A 50 -6.58 -0.41 -12.62
CA LEU A 50 -5.49 0.56 -12.68
C LEU A 50 -5.22 1.27 -11.37
N GLY A 51 -6.09 1.13 -10.37
CA GLY A 51 -5.96 1.87 -9.11
C GLY A 51 -4.61 1.65 -8.43
N ALA A 52 -4.17 0.41 -8.34
CA ALA A 52 -2.89 0.09 -7.72
C ALA A 52 -1.73 0.74 -8.47
N ARG A 53 -1.80 0.77 -9.80
CA ARG A 53 -0.77 1.42 -10.62
C ARG A 53 -0.73 2.91 -10.36
N TRP A 54 -1.90 3.55 -10.23
CA TRP A 54 -1.96 4.99 -9.93
C TRP A 54 -1.44 5.31 -8.54
N VAL A 55 -1.60 4.40 -7.57
CA VAL A 55 -0.95 4.55 -6.27
C VAL A 55 0.57 4.53 -6.44
N GLY A 56 1.10 3.64 -7.28
CA GLY A 56 2.52 3.62 -7.62
C GLY A 56 2.99 4.94 -8.23
N ASP A 57 2.19 5.50 -9.15
CA ASP A 57 2.50 6.80 -9.74
C ASP A 57 2.55 7.90 -8.66
N ALA A 58 1.64 7.85 -7.69
CA ALA A 58 1.64 8.80 -6.58
C ALA A 58 2.93 8.68 -5.74
N MET A 59 3.41 7.45 -5.54
CA MET A 59 4.68 7.25 -4.82
C MET A 59 5.85 7.87 -5.57
N ASN A 60 5.88 7.73 -6.89
CA ASN A 60 6.92 8.34 -7.71
C ASN A 60 6.84 9.86 -7.75
N ALA A 61 5.69 10.42 -7.43
CA ALA A 61 5.46 11.86 -7.46
C ALA A 61 5.74 12.58 -6.12
N VAL A 62 6.18 11.84 -5.09
CA VAL A 62 6.54 12.45 -3.82
C VAL A 62 7.76 13.35 -4.02
N SER A 63 7.63 14.62 -3.60
CA SER A 63 8.72 15.58 -3.75
C SER A 63 9.85 15.27 -2.76
N SER A 64 11.05 15.78 -3.05
CA SER A 64 12.20 15.63 -2.16
C SER A 64 11.96 16.29 -0.79
N VAL A 65 11.11 17.32 -0.76
CA VAL A 65 10.76 18.00 0.50
C VAL A 65 9.87 17.11 1.37
N ASP A 66 8.91 16.39 0.76
CA ASP A 66 7.95 15.57 1.48
C ASP A 66 8.44 14.14 1.73
N GLU A 67 9.49 13.72 1.02
CA GLU A 67 9.99 12.35 1.10
C GLU A 67 10.34 11.91 2.53
N PRO A 68 11.01 12.72 3.35
CA PRO A 68 11.35 12.28 4.71
C PRO A 68 10.12 11.96 5.58
N ASN A 69 8.97 12.56 5.27
CA ASN A 69 7.74 12.38 6.05
C ASN A 69 6.74 11.44 5.39
N THR A 70 7.08 10.88 4.22
CA THR A 70 6.19 10.02 3.47
C THR A 70 6.88 8.68 3.25
N PRO A 71 6.61 7.67 4.11
CA PRO A 71 7.35 6.41 4.07
C PRO A 71 6.96 5.54 2.88
N TRP A 72 7.27 6.00 1.68
CA TRP A 72 6.97 5.30 0.44
C TRP A 72 7.56 3.88 0.41
N HIS A 73 8.67 3.68 1.10
CA HIS A 73 9.33 2.37 1.15
C HIS A 73 8.48 1.30 1.82
N ARG A 74 7.45 1.70 2.58
CA ARG A 74 6.52 0.76 3.24
C ARG A 74 5.37 0.34 2.33
N VAL A 75 5.39 0.75 1.05
CA VAL A 75 4.38 0.34 0.07
C VAL A 75 5.04 -0.59 -0.93
N ILE A 76 4.52 -1.81 -1.02
CA ILE A 76 5.10 -2.88 -1.85
C ILE A 76 4.01 -3.55 -2.67
N ASN A 77 4.38 -4.49 -3.53
CA ASN A 77 3.39 -5.18 -4.35
C ASN A 77 2.65 -6.27 -3.57
N GLY A 78 1.58 -6.78 -4.15
CA GLY A 78 0.70 -7.76 -3.51
C GLY A 78 1.34 -9.10 -3.21
N LYS A 79 2.52 -9.36 -3.74
CA LYS A 79 3.29 -10.58 -3.46
C LYS A 79 4.34 -10.38 -2.38
N GLY A 80 4.42 -9.17 -1.82
CA GLY A 80 5.42 -8.86 -0.80
C GLY A 80 6.75 -8.35 -1.36
N GLY A 81 6.82 -8.13 -2.66
CA GLY A 81 8.07 -7.73 -3.32
C GLY A 81 8.15 -6.26 -3.65
N ILE A 82 9.33 -5.86 -4.09
CA ILE A 82 9.62 -4.51 -4.55
C ILE A 82 9.35 -4.44 -6.05
N SER A 83 8.53 -3.47 -6.48
CA SER A 83 8.14 -3.34 -7.89
C SER A 83 9.09 -2.45 -8.71
N LEU A 84 9.98 -1.72 -8.06
CA LEU A 84 10.94 -0.87 -8.76
C LEU A 84 11.94 -1.70 -9.54
N PRO A 85 12.53 -1.15 -10.62
CA PRO A 85 13.53 -1.89 -11.38
C PRO A 85 14.65 -2.41 -10.47
N GLU A 86 15.01 -3.67 -10.62
CA GLU A 86 15.90 -4.38 -9.70
C GLU A 86 17.23 -3.67 -9.47
N ASN A 87 17.79 -3.10 -10.52
CA ASN A 87 19.11 -2.45 -10.44
C ASN A 87 19.01 -0.95 -10.17
N SER A 88 17.81 -0.44 -9.88
CA SER A 88 17.64 1.00 -9.65
C SER A 88 18.13 1.39 -8.26
N LYS A 89 18.53 2.65 -8.15
CA LYS A 89 18.90 3.24 -6.87
C LYS A 89 17.73 3.23 -5.89
N ALA A 90 16.54 3.53 -6.41
CA ALA A 90 15.33 3.56 -5.58
C ALA A 90 15.02 2.19 -5.00
N ALA A 91 15.17 1.11 -5.78
CA ALA A 91 14.95 -0.24 -5.27
C ALA A 91 15.95 -0.58 -4.17
N ALA A 92 17.21 -0.19 -4.33
CA ALA A 92 18.24 -0.44 -3.31
C ALA A 92 17.92 0.30 -2.02
N ILE A 93 17.44 1.55 -2.12
CA ILE A 93 17.04 2.34 -0.96
C ILE A 93 15.86 1.68 -0.26
N GLN A 94 14.84 1.29 -1.02
CA GLN A 94 13.66 0.66 -0.46
C GLN A 94 14.02 -0.62 0.30
N ARG A 95 14.85 -1.46 -0.33
CA ARG A 95 15.30 -2.72 0.28
C ARG A 95 16.05 -2.47 1.57
N ALA A 96 16.96 -1.50 1.56
CA ALA A 96 17.75 -1.16 2.75
C ALA A 96 16.88 -0.67 3.89
N ARG A 97 15.89 0.17 3.59
CA ARG A 97 14.98 0.69 4.60
C ARG A 97 14.09 -0.41 5.19
N LEU A 98 13.59 -1.32 4.35
CA LEU A 98 12.76 -2.43 4.83
C LEU A 98 13.58 -3.39 5.71
N ARG A 99 14.85 -3.61 5.39
CA ARG A 99 15.72 -4.41 6.23
C ARG A 99 16.01 -3.72 7.56
N ALA A 100 16.24 -2.41 7.52
CA ALA A 100 16.45 -1.64 8.75
C ALA A 100 15.25 -1.70 9.68
N GLU A 101 14.04 -1.76 9.12
CA GLU A 101 12.80 -1.90 9.90
C GLU A 101 12.48 -3.36 10.26
N ARG A 102 13.31 -4.27 9.83
CA ARG A 102 13.21 -5.72 10.13
C ARG A 102 11.97 -6.39 9.56
N VAL A 103 11.37 -5.81 8.53
CA VAL A 103 10.25 -6.44 7.83
C VAL A 103 10.72 -7.26 6.64
N LEU A 104 11.94 -7.02 6.15
CA LEU A 104 12.57 -7.81 5.10
C LEU A 104 13.84 -8.44 5.67
N LYS A 105 13.90 -9.76 5.66
CA LYS A 105 15.08 -10.48 6.17
C LYS A 105 16.23 -10.39 5.17
N ASP A 106 17.45 -10.54 5.67
CA ASP A 106 18.67 -10.31 4.87
C ASP A 106 18.74 -11.14 3.59
N ASN A 107 18.26 -12.39 3.64
CA ASN A 107 18.35 -13.29 2.50
C ASN A 107 17.03 -13.42 1.74
N ASP A 108 16.02 -12.66 2.14
CA ASP A 108 14.71 -12.73 1.51
C ASP A 108 14.54 -11.61 0.48
N GLU A 109 13.79 -11.90 -0.58
CA GLU A 109 13.42 -10.92 -1.58
C GLU A 109 12.01 -10.39 -1.37
N ARG A 110 11.25 -11.00 -0.47
CA ARG A 110 9.86 -10.66 -0.21
C ARG A 110 9.59 -10.52 1.28
N VAL A 111 8.70 -9.59 1.59
CA VAL A 111 8.18 -9.41 2.94
C VAL A 111 7.07 -10.43 3.16
N ASP A 112 7.04 -11.03 4.33
CA ASP A 112 5.95 -11.92 4.74
C ASP A 112 4.74 -11.09 5.13
N LEU A 113 3.75 -11.00 4.23
CA LEU A 113 2.56 -10.20 4.46
C LEU A 113 1.69 -10.74 5.59
N ASP A 114 1.74 -12.04 5.87
CA ASP A 114 1.00 -12.60 7.01
C ASP A 114 1.54 -12.08 8.34
N GLN A 115 2.83 -11.79 8.39
CA GLN A 115 3.46 -11.30 9.61
C GLN A 115 3.51 -9.77 9.68
N TYR A 116 3.79 -9.12 8.57
CA TYR A 116 4.09 -7.68 8.56
C TYR A 116 3.09 -6.83 7.79
N GLY A 117 2.01 -7.43 7.28
CA GLY A 117 0.98 -6.66 6.59
C GLY A 117 0.27 -5.69 7.53
N TRP A 118 0.10 -4.46 7.06
CA TRP A 118 -0.60 -3.42 7.81
C TRP A 118 -2.11 -3.65 7.79
N ASP A 119 -2.78 -3.39 8.89
CA ASP A 119 -4.23 -3.52 8.99
C ASP A 119 -4.98 -2.26 8.61
N GLY A 120 -4.25 -1.23 8.22
CA GLY A 120 -4.84 0.03 7.82
C GLY A 120 -4.87 1.06 8.94
N PRO A 121 -5.27 2.30 8.62
CA PRO A 121 -5.42 3.35 9.63
C PRO A 121 -6.58 3.06 10.57
N ASP A 122 -6.64 3.82 11.65
CA ASP A 122 -7.79 3.81 12.56
C ASP A 122 -9.09 4.05 11.78
N THR A 123 -10.14 3.32 12.12
CA THR A 123 -11.45 3.43 11.47
C THR A 123 -11.99 4.86 11.50
N ARG A 124 -11.81 5.55 12.62
CA ARG A 124 -12.27 6.92 12.75
C ARG A 124 -11.51 7.87 11.83
N TRP A 125 -10.20 7.64 11.68
CA TRP A 125 -9.38 8.42 10.75
C TRP A 125 -9.91 8.29 9.32
N LEU A 126 -10.29 7.07 8.95
CA LEU A 126 -10.88 6.79 7.63
C LEU A 126 -12.24 7.45 7.48
N ASP A 127 -13.11 7.28 8.48
CA ASP A 127 -14.50 7.77 8.42
C ASP A 127 -14.56 9.28 8.24
N VAL A 128 -13.75 10.04 8.97
CA VAL A 128 -13.80 11.51 8.87
C VAL A 128 -13.30 12.02 7.53
N ARG A 129 -12.59 11.17 6.77
CA ARG A 129 -12.10 11.51 5.44
C ARG A 129 -12.93 10.93 4.31
N GLY A 130 -13.99 10.20 4.65
CA GLY A 130 -14.81 9.55 3.63
C GLY A 130 -14.10 8.40 2.92
N LEU A 131 -13.10 7.82 3.57
CA LEU A 131 -12.34 6.70 2.99
C LEU A 131 -12.96 5.38 3.39
N LYS A 132 -12.67 4.34 2.61
CA LYS A 132 -13.24 3.01 2.79
C LYS A 132 -12.36 2.16 3.69
N PRO A 133 -12.93 1.12 4.35
CA PRO A 133 -12.12 0.20 5.15
C PRO A 133 -11.08 -0.51 4.29
N PRO A 134 -9.87 -0.75 4.83
CA PRO A 134 -8.85 -1.50 4.12
C PRO A 134 -9.17 -2.99 4.11
N ARG A 135 -8.71 -3.68 3.07
CA ARG A 135 -8.73 -5.13 3.09
C ARG A 135 -7.53 -5.63 3.89
N THR A 136 -7.68 -6.81 4.49
CA THR A 136 -6.56 -7.43 5.19
C THR A 136 -5.55 -7.98 4.21
N LEU A 137 -4.27 -7.89 4.57
CA LEU A 137 -3.17 -8.49 3.82
C LEU A 137 -2.77 -9.84 4.38
N ARG A 138 -3.32 -10.20 5.53
CA ARG A 138 -2.98 -11.44 6.21
C ARG A 138 -3.94 -12.54 5.82
N LYS A 139 -3.42 -13.75 5.69
CA LYS A 139 -4.27 -14.90 5.43
C LYS A 139 -5.08 -15.25 6.67
N PRO A 140 -6.29 -15.83 6.49
CA PRO A 140 -7.04 -16.31 7.64
C PRO A 140 -6.21 -17.33 8.44
N SER A 141 -6.31 -17.25 9.76
CA SER A 141 -5.67 -18.22 10.64
C SER A 141 -6.35 -19.58 10.47
N ASP A 142 -5.58 -20.66 10.63
CA ASP A 142 -6.13 -22.01 10.64
C ASP A 142 -7.11 -22.22 11.79
N ASP A 143 -6.99 -21.39 12.84
CA ASP A 143 -7.87 -21.44 14.00
C ASP A 143 -9.10 -20.55 13.83
N SER A 144 -9.34 -20.04 12.65
CA SER A 144 -10.45 -19.11 12.44
C SER A 144 -11.80 -19.80 12.69
N PRO A 145 -12.78 -19.07 13.25
CA PRO A 145 -14.12 -19.63 13.48
C PRO A 145 -14.78 -20.17 12.20
N LYS A 146 -14.39 -19.62 11.07
CA LYS A 146 -14.88 -20.03 9.77
C LYS A 146 -14.68 -21.53 9.53
N GLN A 147 -13.53 -22.06 9.90
CA GLN A 147 -13.25 -23.48 9.70
C GLN A 147 -14.07 -24.34 10.62
N MET A 148 -14.31 -23.86 11.83
CA MET A 148 -15.10 -24.59 12.80
C MET A 148 -16.59 -24.62 12.42
N SER A 149 -17.05 -23.62 11.71
CA SER A 149 -18.45 -23.53 11.32
C SER A 149 -18.86 -24.51 10.23
N LEU A 150 -17.93 -25.29 9.72
CA LEU A 150 -18.22 -26.30 8.71
C LEU A 150 -18.84 -27.58 9.29
N PHE A 151 -18.98 -27.66 10.56
CA PHE A 151 -19.51 -28.85 11.23
C PHE A 151 -20.97 -28.77 11.51
#